data_894feecab3d29403317b4e26c5c38fff
#
_entry.id   894feecab3d29403317b4e26c5c38fff
#
_cell.length_a   1.000
_cell.length_b   1.000
_cell.length_c   1.000
_cell.angle_alpha   90.00
_cell.angle_beta   90.00
_cell.angle_gamma   90.00
#
_symmetry.space_group_name_H-M   'P 1'
#
loop_
_entity.id
_entity.type
_entity.pdbx_description
1 polymer ?
#
loop_
_entity_poly.entity_id
_entity_poly.type
_entity_poly.pdbx_seq_one_letter_code
_entity_poly.pdbx_strand_id
1 'polypeptide(L)'
;LMLESHNDTAVAVAEHVGGSVEGFADKMNQKAAELGLNATHFVTPNGLDADGHQSTPADMCRLASYACQNKDFLKIIQTPSKTISDKKGHSYSLTNHDAFLTSYNGALGIKTGFTGKAGYCFVGAAKRENLSLTSCVLASGWPPDKSRKWADTKALMDYGFTHFKKQKISFQDFSKTPLHVADGIENQVFLRVPEPITLPLASFETLEIHYRFPASVTAPVSTSDPVGTIECRINGSVYNSYPVYPSASVDKITFSHILYEVIDEFLSLFCKK
;
A
#
# COMPACT_ATOMS: atom_id res chain seq x y z
N LEU A 1 22.94 11.02 6.71
CA LEU A 1 22.70 10.07 5.62
C LEU A 1 21.75 10.62 4.55
N MET A 2 20.51 10.96 4.87
CA MET A 2 19.49 11.33 3.87
C MET A 2 19.79 12.65 3.14
N LEU A 3 20.39 13.63 3.79
CA LEU A 3 20.72 14.92 3.17
C LEU A 3 21.99 14.83 2.31
N GLU A 4 23.10 14.41 2.91
CA GLU A 4 24.43 14.43 2.28
C GLU A 4 24.84 13.13 1.61
N SER A 5 24.04 12.04 1.80
CA SER A 5 24.31 10.73 1.19
C SER A 5 25.65 10.11 1.55
N HIS A 6 26.12 10.30 2.78
CA HIS A 6 27.38 9.73 3.26
C HIS A 6 27.32 8.21 3.32
N ASN A 7 28.24 7.53 2.63
CA ASN A 7 28.30 6.07 2.55
C ASN A 7 28.70 5.41 3.87
N ASP A 8 29.66 5.99 4.57
CA ASP A 8 30.11 5.56 5.91
C ASP A 8 28.97 5.62 6.94
N THR A 9 28.16 6.67 6.90
CA THR A 9 26.95 6.79 7.75
C THR A 9 25.94 5.67 7.44
N ALA A 10 25.78 5.29 6.17
CA ALA A 10 24.91 4.18 5.80
C ALA A 10 25.42 2.85 6.35
N VAL A 11 26.74 2.61 6.29
CA VAL A 11 27.38 1.42 6.85
C VAL A 11 27.22 1.41 8.38
N ALA A 12 27.51 2.51 9.06
CA ALA A 12 27.36 2.60 10.53
C ALA A 12 25.92 2.33 11.00
N VAL A 13 24.91 2.85 10.27
CA VAL A 13 23.50 2.54 10.56
C VAL A 13 23.21 1.05 10.32
N ALA A 14 23.74 0.49 9.24
CA ALA A 14 23.54 -0.92 8.91
C ALA A 14 24.14 -1.85 9.99
N GLU A 15 25.37 -1.59 10.42
CA GLU A 15 26.01 -2.36 11.49
C GLU A 15 25.26 -2.23 12.82
N HIS A 16 24.79 -1.03 13.15
CA HIS A 16 24.03 -0.81 14.39
C HIS A 16 22.67 -1.54 14.40
N VAL A 17 21.95 -1.52 13.30
CA VAL A 17 20.58 -2.09 13.21
C VAL A 17 20.60 -3.57 12.82
N GLY A 18 21.54 -3.97 11.96
CA GLY A 18 21.66 -5.32 11.41
C GLY A 18 22.66 -6.21 12.13
N GLY A 19 23.54 -5.62 12.97
CA GLY A 19 24.68 -6.31 13.58
C GLY A 19 25.88 -6.43 12.62
N SER A 20 25.65 -6.41 11.32
CA SER A 20 26.64 -6.34 10.26
C SER A 20 26.02 -5.74 8.99
N VAL A 21 26.84 -5.47 7.98
CA VAL A 21 26.38 -5.03 6.65
C VAL A 21 25.48 -6.09 6.02
N GLU A 22 25.89 -7.34 6.08
CA GLU A 22 25.16 -8.50 5.54
C GLU A 22 23.83 -8.68 6.29
N GLY A 23 23.84 -8.66 7.63
CA GLY A 23 22.64 -8.78 8.44
C GLY A 23 21.63 -7.64 8.21
N PHE A 24 22.12 -6.45 7.83
CA PHE A 24 21.25 -5.37 7.41
C PHE A 24 20.69 -5.57 6.00
N ALA A 25 21.50 -6.07 5.05
CA ALA A 25 21.05 -6.44 3.72
C ALA A 25 19.97 -7.51 3.77
N ASP A 26 20.08 -8.51 4.66
CA ASP A 26 19.05 -9.51 4.89
C ASP A 26 17.72 -8.86 5.34
N LYS A 27 17.78 -7.89 6.27
CA LYS A 27 16.58 -7.14 6.71
C LYS A 27 15.97 -6.31 5.58
N MET A 28 16.81 -5.70 4.71
CA MET A 28 16.33 -4.97 3.53
C MET A 28 15.62 -5.92 2.56
N ASN A 29 16.17 -7.11 2.30
CA ASN A 29 15.58 -8.11 1.43
C ASN A 29 14.33 -8.75 2.01
N GLN A 30 14.27 -8.97 3.32
CA GLN A 30 13.05 -9.37 4.00
C GLN A 30 11.94 -8.33 3.79
N LYS A 31 12.26 -7.04 3.97
CA LYS A 31 11.29 -5.96 3.74
C LYS A 31 10.90 -5.85 2.27
N ALA A 32 11.80 -6.07 1.34
CA ALA A 32 11.50 -6.14 -0.09
C ALA A 32 10.48 -7.24 -0.39
N ALA A 33 10.67 -8.44 0.17
CA ALA A 33 9.74 -9.56 0.03
C ALA A 33 8.36 -9.24 0.64
N GLU A 34 8.31 -8.67 1.85
CA GLU A 34 7.06 -8.24 2.51
C GLU A 34 6.26 -7.23 1.67
N LEU A 35 6.95 -6.37 0.92
CA LEU A 35 6.35 -5.37 0.03
C LEU A 35 6.09 -5.88 -1.39
N GLY A 36 6.41 -7.13 -1.69
CA GLY A 36 6.26 -7.73 -3.02
C GLY A 36 7.18 -7.12 -4.08
N LEU A 37 8.40 -6.69 -3.69
CA LEU A 37 9.39 -6.12 -4.60
C LEU A 37 10.18 -7.26 -5.29
N ASN A 38 9.52 -7.95 -6.21
CA ASN A 38 9.99 -9.22 -6.75
C ASN A 38 11.21 -9.11 -7.69
N ALA A 39 11.53 -7.91 -8.16
CA ALA A 39 12.69 -7.63 -9.02
C ALA A 39 13.79 -6.84 -8.30
N THR A 40 13.77 -6.84 -6.96
CA THR A 40 14.71 -6.09 -6.11
C THR A 40 15.50 -7.03 -5.25
N HIS A 41 16.83 -6.84 -5.24
CA HIS A 41 17.73 -7.49 -4.31
C HIS A 41 18.80 -6.50 -3.83
N PHE A 42 18.92 -6.34 -2.52
CA PHE A 42 19.86 -5.45 -1.88
C PHE A 42 21.09 -6.24 -1.38
N VAL A 43 22.28 -5.76 -1.72
CA VAL A 43 23.56 -6.32 -1.25
C VAL A 43 24.28 -5.31 -0.36
N THR A 44 24.21 -4.01 -0.70
CA THR A 44 24.89 -2.94 0.03
C THR A 44 23.90 -1.96 0.64
N PRO A 45 24.15 -1.46 1.87
CA PRO A 45 23.27 -0.51 2.54
C PRO A 45 23.36 0.92 2.00
N ASN A 46 24.47 1.24 1.32
CA ASN A 46 24.76 2.55 0.76
C ASN A 46 24.43 2.68 -0.72
N GLY A 47 24.08 1.56 -1.40
CA GLY A 47 23.74 1.55 -2.82
C GLY A 47 24.95 1.56 -3.77
N LEU A 48 26.16 1.28 -3.27
CA LEU A 48 27.31 1.05 -4.15
C LEU A 48 27.16 -0.26 -4.92
N ASP A 49 27.74 -0.28 -6.13
CA ASP A 49 27.69 -1.42 -7.03
C ASP A 49 28.21 -2.69 -6.37
N ALA A 50 27.44 -3.76 -6.45
CA ALA A 50 27.82 -5.11 -6.05
C ALA A 50 27.08 -6.11 -6.94
N ASP A 51 27.63 -7.30 -7.09
CA ASP A 51 27.01 -8.36 -7.88
C ASP A 51 25.65 -8.76 -7.25
N GLY A 52 24.63 -8.77 -8.08
CA GLY A 52 23.26 -9.04 -7.64
C GLY A 52 22.53 -7.85 -6.99
N HIS A 53 23.16 -6.68 -6.80
CA HIS A 53 22.48 -5.47 -6.30
C HIS A 53 21.62 -4.85 -7.41
N GLN A 54 20.31 -5.04 -7.36
CA GLN A 54 19.41 -4.62 -8.45
C GLN A 54 18.03 -4.20 -7.94
N SER A 55 17.35 -3.38 -8.74
CA SER A 55 15.97 -3.00 -8.53
C SER A 55 15.31 -2.55 -9.85
N THR A 56 14.03 -2.22 -9.79
CA THR A 56 13.27 -1.62 -10.89
C THR A 56 12.61 -0.31 -10.45
N PRO A 57 12.27 0.59 -11.40
CA PRO A 57 11.51 1.79 -11.07
C PRO A 57 10.19 1.50 -10.35
N ALA A 58 9.48 0.44 -10.74
CA ALA A 58 8.21 0.05 -10.13
C ALA A 58 8.38 -0.37 -8.66
N ASP A 59 9.38 -1.19 -8.36
CA ASP A 59 9.67 -1.63 -7.01
C ASP A 59 10.12 -0.46 -6.13
N MET A 60 10.97 0.42 -6.65
CA MET A 60 11.41 1.62 -5.93
C MET A 60 10.27 2.59 -5.66
N CYS A 61 9.29 2.72 -6.56
CA CYS A 61 8.07 3.50 -6.30
C CYS A 61 7.21 2.87 -5.19
N ARG A 62 7.07 1.54 -5.14
CA ARG A 62 6.36 0.85 -4.06
C ARG A 62 7.06 1.06 -2.72
N LEU A 63 8.38 0.90 -2.67
CA LEU A 63 9.18 1.17 -1.48
C LEU A 63 9.04 2.61 -1.02
N ALA A 64 9.12 3.57 -1.93
CA ALA A 64 8.93 4.99 -1.65
C ALA A 64 7.53 5.30 -1.10
N SER A 65 6.48 4.72 -1.70
CA SER A 65 5.11 4.87 -1.24
C SER A 65 4.92 4.34 0.18
N TYR A 66 5.53 3.19 0.50
CA TYR A 66 5.53 2.64 1.85
C TYR A 66 6.29 3.56 2.83
N ALA A 67 7.50 4.00 2.48
CA ALA A 67 8.33 4.85 3.32
C ALA A 67 7.67 6.20 3.62
N CYS A 68 6.96 6.79 2.65
CA CYS A 68 6.22 8.05 2.81
C CYS A 68 5.03 7.96 3.78
N GLN A 69 4.64 6.79 4.25
CA GLN A 69 3.65 6.64 5.33
C GLN A 69 4.25 6.94 6.71
N ASN A 70 5.58 6.89 6.84
CA ASN A 70 6.28 7.20 8.08
C ASN A 70 6.51 8.71 8.20
N LYS A 71 5.95 9.32 9.24
CA LYS A 71 6.04 10.77 9.48
C LYS A 71 7.46 11.25 9.79
N ASP A 72 8.25 10.43 10.48
CA ASP A 72 9.64 10.79 10.81
C ASP A 72 10.52 10.74 9.56
N PHE A 73 10.31 9.74 8.70
CA PHE A 73 10.96 9.67 7.40
C PHE A 73 10.65 10.91 6.56
N LEU A 74 9.37 11.29 6.44
CA LEU A 74 8.96 12.50 5.72
C LEU A 74 9.63 13.76 6.28
N LYS A 75 9.66 13.91 7.61
CA LYS A 75 10.32 15.04 8.26
C LYS A 75 11.80 15.14 7.92
N ILE A 76 12.49 14.01 7.85
CA ILE A 76 13.93 13.95 7.53
C ILE A 76 14.16 14.32 6.07
N ILE A 77 13.46 13.69 5.12
CA ILE A 77 13.70 13.90 3.69
C ILE A 77 13.31 15.29 3.22
N GLN A 78 12.36 15.94 3.88
CA GLN A 78 11.92 17.30 3.58
C GLN A 78 12.81 18.38 4.20
N THR A 79 13.81 18.02 4.99
CA THR A 79 14.73 18.98 5.61
C THR A 79 15.69 19.55 4.55
N PRO A 80 15.66 20.86 4.22
CA PRO A 80 16.55 21.43 3.20
C PRO A 80 17.99 21.53 3.69
N SER A 81 18.19 21.90 4.96
CA SER A 81 19.50 21.97 5.60
C SER A 81 19.36 21.79 7.10
N LYS A 82 20.42 21.35 7.75
CA LYS A 82 20.47 21.18 9.21
C LYS A 82 21.89 21.29 9.72
N THR A 83 22.09 22.07 10.77
CA THR A 83 23.35 22.05 11.53
C THR A 83 23.18 21.04 12.68
N ILE A 84 24.16 20.17 12.82
CA ILE A 84 24.27 19.21 13.93
C ILE A 84 25.60 19.44 14.63
N SER A 85 25.68 19.10 15.93
CA SER A 85 26.91 19.21 16.69
C SER A 85 27.20 17.89 17.40
N ASP A 86 28.48 17.53 17.47
CA ASP A 86 28.91 16.39 18.24
C ASP A 86 29.06 16.74 19.73
N LYS A 87 29.33 15.71 20.54
CA LYS A 87 29.56 15.89 22.00
C LYS A 87 30.84 16.65 22.33
N LYS A 88 31.72 16.87 21.34
CA LYS A 88 32.98 17.62 21.50
C LYS A 88 32.84 19.08 21.07
N GLY A 89 31.66 19.51 20.64
CA GLY A 89 31.35 20.89 20.24
C GLY A 89 31.65 21.20 18.75
N HIS A 90 32.02 20.22 17.95
CA HIS A 90 32.17 20.47 16.52
C HIS A 90 30.78 20.56 15.88
N SER A 91 30.61 21.51 14.97
CA SER A 91 29.35 21.72 14.25
C SER A 91 29.50 21.38 12.77
N TYR A 92 28.51 20.69 12.22
CA TYR A 92 28.47 20.26 10.85
C TYR A 92 27.20 20.79 10.18
N SER A 93 27.36 21.57 9.13
CA SER A 93 26.23 22.06 8.33
C SER A 93 25.95 21.06 7.21
N LEU A 94 24.74 20.52 7.19
CA LEU A 94 24.29 19.55 6.20
C LEU A 94 23.31 20.22 5.25
N THR A 95 23.45 19.94 3.94
CA THR A 95 22.56 20.47 2.91
C THR A 95 21.96 19.31 2.12
N ASN A 96 20.65 19.35 1.90
CA ASN A 96 19.99 18.31 1.14
C ASN A 96 20.30 18.44 -0.36
N HIS A 97 20.86 17.40 -0.95
CA HIS A 97 21.21 17.36 -2.37
C HIS A 97 20.00 17.15 -3.28
N ASP A 98 18.79 17.06 -2.73
CA ASP A 98 17.56 16.95 -3.50
C ASP A 98 17.05 18.30 -3.99
N ALA A 99 17.47 18.68 -5.21
CA ALA A 99 17.00 19.90 -5.84
C ALA A 99 15.51 19.88 -6.23
N PHE A 100 14.88 18.71 -6.25
CA PHE A 100 13.45 18.59 -6.52
C PHE A 100 12.63 19.24 -5.40
N LEU A 101 13.08 19.19 -4.15
CA LEU A 101 12.41 19.82 -3.00
C LEU A 101 12.12 21.30 -3.18
N THR A 102 13.03 22.03 -3.82
CA THR A 102 12.90 23.50 -4.00
C THR A 102 12.43 23.90 -5.39
N SER A 103 12.40 22.95 -6.33
CA SER A 103 12.13 23.24 -7.74
C SER A 103 10.83 22.66 -8.27
N TYR A 104 10.04 21.98 -7.40
CA TYR A 104 8.76 21.39 -7.80
C TYR A 104 7.68 21.62 -6.74
N ASN A 105 6.51 22.09 -7.19
CA ASN A 105 5.40 22.38 -6.28
C ASN A 105 4.84 21.08 -5.67
N GLY A 106 4.79 21.05 -4.33
CA GLY A 106 4.32 19.88 -3.57
C GLY A 106 5.37 18.81 -3.36
N ALA A 107 6.65 19.04 -3.71
CA ALA A 107 7.73 18.07 -3.51
C ALA A 107 7.86 17.65 -2.03
N LEU A 108 8.06 16.36 -1.81
CA LEU A 108 8.31 15.76 -0.50
C LEU A 108 9.74 15.20 -0.37
N GLY A 109 10.46 15.04 -1.44
CA GLY A 109 11.78 14.40 -1.53
C GLY A 109 11.74 13.34 -2.61
N ILE A 110 12.63 12.34 -2.64
CA ILE A 110 13.11 11.52 -1.48
C ILE A 110 14.64 11.42 -1.50
N LYS A 111 15.22 10.75 -2.58
CA LYS A 111 16.64 10.40 -2.56
C LYS A 111 17.25 10.33 -3.95
N THR A 112 18.42 10.93 -4.08
CA THR A 112 19.29 10.83 -5.25
C THR A 112 20.21 9.62 -5.12
N GLY A 113 20.63 9.07 -6.26
CA GLY A 113 21.67 8.05 -6.37
C GLY A 113 22.52 8.26 -7.61
N PHE A 114 23.77 7.81 -7.54
CA PHE A 114 24.68 7.79 -8.69
C PHE A 114 25.78 6.76 -8.46
N THR A 115 26.02 5.92 -9.45
CA THR A 115 27.26 5.19 -9.65
C THR A 115 27.67 5.27 -11.13
N GLY A 116 28.92 4.96 -11.44
CA GLY A 116 29.37 4.96 -12.83
C GLY A 116 28.57 3.99 -13.73
N LYS A 117 28.14 2.85 -13.18
CA LYS A 117 27.33 1.85 -13.89
C LYS A 117 25.86 2.24 -13.97
N ALA A 118 25.27 2.72 -12.87
CA ALA A 118 23.85 3.00 -12.77
C ALA A 118 23.42 4.34 -13.42
N GLY A 119 24.36 5.28 -13.59
CA GLY A 119 24.01 6.64 -13.99
C GLY A 119 23.31 7.44 -12.89
N TYR A 120 22.72 8.56 -13.24
CA TYR A 120 21.94 9.36 -12.30
C TYR A 120 20.56 8.74 -12.06
N CYS A 121 20.25 8.53 -10.80
CA CYS A 121 18.98 7.96 -10.33
C CYS A 121 18.31 8.92 -9.36
N PHE A 122 16.99 8.92 -9.32
CA PHE A 122 16.22 9.66 -8.34
C PHE A 122 14.89 8.95 -8.05
N VAL A 123 14.58 8.84 -6.78
CA VAL A 123 13.26 8.46 -6.32
C VAL A 123 12.61 9.72 -5.75
N GLY A 124 11.51 10.15 -6.36
CA GLY A 124 10.79 11.36 -6.01
C GLY A 124 9.42 11.06 -5.40
N ALA A 125 8.95 11.95 -4.54
CA ALA A 125 7.58 11.99 -4.05
C ALA A 125 7.06 13.42 -4.06
N ALA A 126 5.79 13.57 -4.38
CA ALA A 126 5.11 14.86 -4.31
C ALA A 126 3.66 14.68 -3.86
N LYS A 127 3.10 15.72 -3.23
CA LYS A 127 1.70 15.76 -2.82
C LYS A 127 1.08 17.09 -3.25
N ARG A 128 -0.06 16.99 -3.92
CA ARG A 128 -0.93 18.14 -4.22
C ARG A 128 -2.33 17.81 -3.73
N GLU A 129 -2.92 18.68 -2.97
CA GLU A 129 -4.24 18.46 -2.35
C GLU A 129 -4.32 17.13 -1.59
N ASN A 130 -5.14 16.21 -2.04
CA ASN A 130 -5.33 14.88 -1.45
C ASN A 130 -4.60 13.74 -2.19
N LEU A 131 -3.92 14.03 -3.32
CA LEU A 131 -3.18 13.04 -4.12
C LEU A 131 -1.69 13.10 -3.81
N SER A 132 -1.11 11.95 -3.45
CA SER A 132 0.35 11.77 -3.31
C SER A 132 0.82 10.81 -4.39
N LEU A 133 1.92 11.17 -5.04
CA LEU A 133 2.54 10.38 -6.10
C LEU A 133 4.00 10.11 -5.76
N THR A 134 4.48 8.96 -6.19
CA THR A 134 5.90 8.60 -6.20
C THR A 134 6.33 8.34 -7.63
N SER A 135 7.57 8.69 -7.95
CA SER A 135 8.21 8.39 -9.23
C SER A 135 9.63 7.89 -9.01
N CYS A 136 10.12 7.09 -9.93
CA CYS A 136 11.49 6.65 -9.94
C CYS A 136 12.06 6.75 -11.34
N VAL A 137 13.20 7.41 -11.46
CA VAL A 137 14.01 7.44 -12.68
C VAL A 137 15.35 6.77 -12.39
N LEU A 138 15.71 5.78 -13.18
CA LEU A 138 16.98 5.07 -13.13
C LEU A 138 17.73 5.33 -14.45
N ALA A 139 19.04 5.42 -14.37
CA ALA A 139 19.90 5.69 -15.53
C ALA A 139 19.48 6.96 -16.32
N SER A 140 19.02 8.00 -15.62
CA SER A 140 18.60 9.26 -16.23
C SER A 140 19.79 10.19 -16.45
N GLY A 141 20.68 9.78 -17.38
CA GLY A 141 21.91 10.49 -17.76
C GLY A 141 23.16 10.08 -16.98
N TRP A 142 24.29 10.50 -17.54
CA TRP A 142 25.64 10.37 -16.98
C TRP A 142 26.34 11.72 -17.01
N PRO A 143 27.49 11.89 -16.35
CA PRO A 143 28.25 13.13 -16.45
C PRO A 143 28.53 13.54 -17.90
N PRO A 144 28.37 14.84 -18.25
CA PRO A 144 28.12 15.96 -17.35
C PRO A 144 26.64 16.25 -17.03
N ASP A 145 25.67 15.53 -17.63
CA ASP A 145 24.23 15.83 -17.57
C ASP A 145 23.56 15.29 -16.31
N LYS A 146 23.85 15.90 -15.16
CA LYS A 146 23.20 15.56 -13.88
C LYS A 146 21.81 16.18 -13.68
N SER A 147 21.36 17.04 -14.61
CA SER A 147 20.09 17.76 -14.50
C SER A 147 18.90 16.94 -15.04
N ARG A 148 19.17 16.01 -15.93
CA ARG A 148 18.14 15.22 -16.64
C ARG A 148 17.17 14.50 -15.72
N LYS A 149 17.66 13.89 -14.63
CA LYS A 149 16.80 13.23 -13.64
C LYS A 149 15.73 14.15 -13.05
N TRP A 150 16.00 15.44 -12.92
CA TRP A 150 15.03 16.42 -12.45
C TRP A 150 13.95 16.70 -13.49
N ALA A 151 14.35 16.83 -14.76
CA ALA A 151 13.42 17.05 -15.87
C ALA A 151 12.50 15.84 -16.04
N ASP A 152 13.07 14.64 -16.08
CA ASP A 152 12.32 13.39 -16.23
C ASP A 152 11.34 13.18 -15.06
N THR A 153 11.80 13.44 -13.82
CA THR A 153 10.93 13.34 -12.64
C THR A 153 9.78 14.33 -12.68
N LYS A 154 10.03 15.59 -13.05
CA LYS A 154 8.98 16.62 -13.18
C LYS A 154 7.96 16.22 -14.23
N ALA A 155 8.40 15.75 -15.39
CA ALA A 155 7.51 15.28 -16.46
C ALA A 155 6.62 14.13 -15.99
N LEU A 156 7.17 13.12 -15.27
CA LEU A 156 6.40 12.02 -14.69
C LEU A 156 5.38 12.49 -13.66
N MET A 157 5.78 13.40 -12.77
CA MET A 157 4.89 13.96 -11.75
C MET A 157 3.77 14.81 -12.37
N ASP A 158 4.08 15.64 -13.34
CA ASP A 158 3.08 16.46 -14.05
C ASP A 158 2.10 15.59 -14.82
N TYR A 159 2.58 14.53 -15.48
CA TYR A 159 1.72 13.51 -16.08
C TYR A 159 0.78 12.89 -15.03
N GLY A 160 1.34 12.46 -13.90
CA GLY A 160 0.56 11.84 -12.83
C GLY A 160 -0.52 12.78 -12.27
N PHE A 161 -0.18 14.01 -11.91
CA PHE A 161 -1.15 14.99 -11.37
C PHE A 161 -2.18 15.48 -12.40
N THR A 162 -1.84 15.41 -13.69
CA THR A 162 -2.77 15.77 -14.77
C THR A 162 -3.82 14.68 -14.98
N HIS A 163 -3.40 13.44 -14.98
CA HIS A 163 -4.26 12.33 -15.38
C HIS A 163 -4.96 11.61 -14.22
N PHE A 164 -4.34 11.54 -13.04
CA PHE A 164 -4.89 10.80 -11.91
C PHE A 164 -5.65 11.70 -10.95
N LYS A 165 -6.82 11.24 -10.52
CA LYS A 165 -7.63 11.88 -9.46
C LYS A 165 -8.11 10.84 -8.48
N LYS A 166 -8.14 11.18 -7.20
CA LYS A 166 -8.79 10.33 -6.21
C LYS A 166 -10.30 10.35 -6.41
N GLN A 167 -10.86 9.17 -6.56
CA GLN A 167 -12.29 8.94 -6.68
C GLN A 167 -12.80 8.11 -5.52
N LYS A 168 -13.91 8.53 -4.91
CA LYS A 168 -14.62 7.76 -3.90
C LYS A 168 -15.51 6.75 -4.61
N ILE A 169 -15.28 5.47 -4.32
CA ILE A 169 -16.02 4.35 -4.89
C ILE A 169 -16.93 3.79 -3.80
N SER A 170 -18.24 3.86 -4.03
CA SER A 170 -19.24 3.24 -3.18
C SER A 170 -19.66 1.91 -3.78
N PHE A 171 -19.82 0.91 -2.94
CA PHE A 171 -20.34 -0.40 -3.35
C PHE A 171 -21.86 -0.39 -3.34
N GLN A 172 -22.47 -1.29 -4.12
CA GLN A 172 -23.92 -1.49 -4.08
C GLN A 172 -24.33 -1.96 -2.67
N ASP A 173 -25.42 -1.41 -2.17
CA ASP A 173 -25.98 -1.81 -0.89
C ASP A 173 -26.74 -3.13 -1.03
N PHE A 174 -26.32 -4.15 -0.30
CA PHE A 174 -26.97 -5.46 -0.22
C PHE A 174 -27.64 -5.70 1.14
N SER A 175 -27.76 -4.68 1.98
CA SER A 175 -28.39 -4.81 3.31
C SER A 175 -29.86 -5.22 3.27
N LYS A 176 -30.52 -5.12 2.11
CA LYS A 176 -31.90 -5.52 1.86
C LYS A 176 -32.03 -6.69 0.88
N THR A 177 -30.93 -7.21 0.37
CA THR A 177 -30.93 -8.36 -0.54
C THR A 177 -30.58 -9.61 0.27
N PRO A 178 -31.55 -10.49 0.54
CA PRO A 178 -31.28 -11.68 1.33
C PRO A 178 -30.48 -12.71 0.55
N LEU A 179 -29.52 -13.34 1.22
CA LEU A 179 -28.86 -14.56 0.79
C LEU A 179 -29.52 -15.74 1.47
N HIS A 180 -29.96 -16.73 0.70
CA HIS A 180 -30.60 -17.93 1.26
C HIS A 180 -29.63 -18.76 2.08
N VAL A 181 -30.09 -19.24 3.25
CA VAL A 181 -29.34 -20.13 4.14
C VAL A 181 -30.05 -21.47 4.19
N ALA A 182 -29.43 -22.49 3.63
CA ALA A 182 -29.89 -23.87 3.72
C ALA A 182 -29.55 -24.48 5.09
N ASP A 183 -30.45 -25.31 5.62
CA ASP A 183 -30.32 -25.99 6.92
C ASP A 183 -30.09 -25.05 8.12
N GLY A 184 -30.45 -23.78 8.01
CA GLY A 184 -30.30 -22.79 9.07
C GLY A 184 -31.59 -22.59 9.86
N ILE A 185 -31.47 -22.19 11.14
CA ILE A 185 -32.60 -21.78 11.98
C ILE A 185 -33.32 -20.60 11.29
N GLU A 186 -32.53 -19.66 10.78
CA GLU A 186 -33.01 -18.62 9.87
C GLU A 186 -32.73 -19.02 8.42
N ASN A 187 -33.70 -18.88 7.53
CA ASN A 187 -33.57 -19.28 6.13
C ASN A 187 -32.92 -18.21 5.24
N GLN A 188 -32.54 -17.09 5.82
CA GLN A 188 -31.89 -15.97 5.09
C GLN A 188 -30.98 -15.17 6.00
N VAL A 189 -29.96 -14.54 5.36
CA VAL A 189 -29.06 -13.58 6.00
C VAL A 189 -28.79 -12.44 5.02
N PHE A 190 -28.58 -11.24 5.54
CA PHE A 190 -28.19 -10.11 4.72
C PHE A 190 -26.67 -9.98 4.63
N LEU A 191 -26.17 -9.25 3.64
CA LEU A 191 -24.75 -9.08 3.39
C LEU A 191 -24.26 -7.73 3.91
N ARG A 192 -23.09 -7.74 4.54
CA ARG A 192 -22.35 -6.54 4.95
C ARG A 192 -21.21 -6.33 3.97
N VAL A 193 -21.33 -5.28 3.16
CA VAL A 193 -20.30 -4.84 2.23
C VAL A 193 -19.28 -3.91 2.92
N PRO A 194 -18.06 -3.79 2.38
CA PRO A 194 -17.07 -2.84 2.88
C PRO A 194 -17.53 -1.39 2.78
N GLU A 195 -16.98 -0.53 3.63
CA GLU A 195 -17.13 0.90 3.52
C GLU A 195 -16.60 1.42 2.17
N PRO A 196 -17.10 2.59 1.71
CA PRO A 196 -16.59 3.20 0.48
C PRO A 196 -15.08 3.38 0.51
N ILE A 197 -14.43 2.99 -0.57
CA ILE A 197 -12.97 3.12 -0.74
C ILE A 197 -12.62 4.35 -1.56
N THR A 198 -11.35 4.75 -1.52
CA THR A 198 -10.84 5.84 -2.35
C THR A 198 -9.68 5.32 -3.19
N LEU A 199 -9.82 5.39 -4.51
CA LEU A 199 -8.80 4.96 -5.47
C LEU A 199 -8.31 6.14 -6.30
N PRO A 200 -7.00 6.25 -6.59
CA PRO A 200 -6.49 7.11 -7.64
C PRO A 200 -6.76 6.45 -8.99
N LEU A 201 -7.57 7.08 -9.83
CA LEU A 201 -7.89 6.59 -11.18
C LEU A 201 -7.48 7.63 -12.20
N ALA A 202 -6.91 7.17 -13.31
CA ALA A 202 -6.63 8.01 -14.45
C ALA A 202 -7.89 8.21 -15.30
N SER A 203 -7.93 9.32 -16.03
CA SER A 203 -9.07 9.68 -16.89
C SER A 203 -9.32 8.70 -18.05
N PHE A 204 -8.33 7.88 -18.38
CA PHE A 204 -8.38 6.85 -19.43
C PHE A 204 -8.52 5.43 -18.86
N GLU A 205 -8.63 5.26 -17.56
CA GLU A 205 -8.86 3.97 -16.91
C GLU A 205 -10.35 3.72 -16.72
N THR A 206 -10.77 2.48 -16.98
CA THR A 206 -12.14 2.01 -16.72
C THR A 206 -12.16 1.20 -15.45
N LEU A 207 -12.94 1.63 -14.47
CA LEU A 207 -13.19 0.87 -13.25
C LEU A 207 -14.46 0.04 -13.42
N GLU A 208 -14.35 -1.25 -13.17
CA GLU A 208 -15.46 -2.20 -13.09
C GLU A 208 -15.54 -2.80 -11.69
N ILE A 209 -16.75 -2.96 -11.17
CA ILE A 209 -17.00 -3.59 -9.88
C ILE A 209 -17.79 -4.88 -10.11
N HIS A 210 -17.18 -6.00 -9.78
CA HIS A 210 -17.77 -7.32 -9.95
C HIS A 210 -18.13 -7.89 -8.59
N TYR A 211 -19.41 -8.23 -8.40
CA TYR A 211 -19.94 -8.85 -7.20
C TYR A 211 -20.03 -10.36 -7.40
N ARG A 212 -19.36 -11.13 -6.53
CA ARG A 212 -19.33 -12.59 -6.59
C ARG A 212 -19.90 -13.17 -5.30
N PHE A 213 -21.17 -13.54 -5.35
CA PHE A 213 -21.87 -14.19 -4.25
C PHE A 213 -22.44 -15.53 -4.70
N PRO A 214 -22.48 -16.56 -3.84
CA PRO A 214 -23.19 -17.80 -4.11
C PRO A 214 -24.71 -17.52 -4.11
N ALA A 215 -25.48 -18.39 -4.75
CA ALA A 215 -26.95 -18.32 -4.71
C ALA A 215 -27.51 -18.65 -3.31
N SER A 216 -26.79 -19.47 -2.55
CA SER A 216 -27.14 -19.87 -1.18
C SER A 216 -25.89 -20.29 -0.42
N VAL A 217 -25.97 -20.26 0.91
CA VAL A 217 -24.97 -20.80 1.83
C VAL A 217 -25.61 -21.86 2.72
N THR A 218 -24.82 -22.74 3.30
CA THR A 218 -25.32 -23.78 4.23
C THR A 218 -24.92 -23.43 5.65
N ALA A 219 -25.87 -23.56 6.60
CA ALA A 219 -25.59 -23.34 8.01
C ALA A 219 -24.63 -24.39 8.61
N PRO A 220 -23.82 -24.03 9.61
CA PRO A 220 -23.80 -22.76 10.29
C PRO A 220 -23.11 -21.66 9.48
N VAL A 221 -23.59 -20.41 9.58
CA VAL A 221 -23.02 -19.23 8.96
C VAL A 221 -22.47 -18.32 10.06
N SER A 222 -21.24 -17.83 9.91
CA SER A 222 -20.58 -16.97 10.89
C SER A 222 -20.33 -15.56 10.32
N THR A 223 -20.49 -14.54 11.14
CA THR A 223 -20.15 -13.15 10.77
C THR A 223 -18.65 -12.92 10.55
N SER A 224 -17.79 -13.87 10.93
CA SER A 224 -16.35 -13.83 10.71
C SER A 224 -15.91 -14.49 9.41
N ASP A 225 -16.76 -15.29 8.78
CA ASP A 225 -16.42 -16.03 7.57
C ASP A 225 -16.98 -15.33 6.33
N PRO A 226 -16.16 -15.02 5.32
CA PRO A 226 -16.64 -14.36 4.13
C PRO A 226 -17.50 -15.31 3.28
N VAL A 227 -18.63 -14.83 2.81
CA VAL A 227 -19.55 -15.58 1.94
C VAL A 227 -19.48 -15.12 0.48
N GLY A 228 -18.64 -14.15 0.17
CA GLY A 228 -18.44 -13.68 -1.19
C GLY A 228 -17.34 -12.64 -1.28
N THR A 229 -17.15 -12.10 -2.47
CA THR A 229 -16.13 -11.08 -2.73
C THR A 229 -16.66 -9.99 -3.66
N ILE A 230 -16.12 -8.79 -3.50
CA ILE A 230 -16.27 -7.68 -4.42
C ILE A 230 -14.91 -7.45 -5.08
N GLU A 231 -14.81 -7.66 -6.39
CA GLU A 231 -13.60 -7.39 -7.16
C GLU A 231 -13.68 -6.00 -7.80
N CYS A 232 -12.69 -5.16 -7.52
CA CYS A 232 -12.46 -3.93 -8.27
C CYS A 232 -11.47 -4.23 -9.39
N ARG A 233 -11.87 -4.01 -10.64
CA ARG A 233 -11.03 -4.23 -11.81
C ARG A 233 -10.75 -2.89 -12.49
N ILE A 234 -9.49 -2.68 -12.86
CA ILE A 234 -9.07 -1.53 -13.66
C ILE A 234 -8.60 -2.07 -15.01
N ASN A 235 -9.22 -1.60 -16.08
CA ASN A 235 -8.97 -2.08 -17.47
C ASN A 235 -9.02 -3.61 -17.58
N GLY A 236 -10.03 -4.24 -16.93
CA GLY A 236 -10.24 -5.68 -16.95
C GLY A 236 -9.35 -6.50 -16.01
N SER A 237 -8.28 -5.93 -15.44
CA SER A 237 -7.38 -6.60 -14.49
C SER A 237 -7.83 -6.39 -13.06
N VAL A 238 -7.79 -7.44 -12.23
CA VAL A 238 -8.14 -7.32 -10.81
C VAL A 238 -7.13 -6.42 -10.12
N TYR A 239 -7.60 -5.26 -9.65
CA TYR A 239 -6.83 -4.32 -8.86
C TYR A 239 -6.83 -4.70 -7.38
N ASN A 240 -8.02 -5.01 -6.83
CA ASN A 240 -8.19 -5.47 -5.46
C ASN A 240 -9.47 -6.27 -5.30
N SER A 241 -9.52 -7.10 -4.24
CA SER A 241 -10.66 -7.94 -3.89
C SER A 241 -11.00 -7.74 -2.42
N TYR A 242 -12.27 -7.52 -2.13
CA TYR A 242 -12.77 -7.23 -0.78
C TYR A 242 -13.72 -8.35 -0.35
N PRO A 243 -13.50 -8.97 0.81
CA PRO A 243 -14.41 -9.97 1.35
C PRO A 243 -15.75 -9.35 1.76
N VAL A 244 -16.82 -10.12 1.58
CA VAL A 244 -18.18 -9.75 2.02
C VAL A 244 -18.64 -10.76 3.06
N TYR A 245 -19.16 -10.25 4.14
CA TYR A 245 -19.54 -11.03 5.31
C TYR A 245 -21.05 -11.04 5.53
N PRO A 246 -21.60 -12.08 6.17
CA PRO A 246 -22.97 -12.05 6.65
C PRO A 246 -23.16 -10.97 7.72
N SER A 247 -24.34 -10.36 7.76
CA SER A 247 -24.70 -9.35 8.78
C SER A 247 -24.99 -9.96 10.15
N ALA A 248 -25.36 -11.26 10.18
CA ALA A 248 -25.64 -12.02 11.38
C ALA A 248 -25.13 -13.47 11.22
N SER A 249 -24.89 -14.15 12.33
CA SER A 249 -24.64 -15.59 12.33
C SER A 249 -25.97 -16.34 12.28
N VAL A 250 -25.97 -17.51 11.63
CA VAL A 250 -27.13 -18.40 11.56
C VAL A 250 -26.69 -19.80 11.96
N ASP A 251 -27.29 -20.31 13.02
CA ASP A 251 -27.01 -21.67 13.50
C ASP A 251 -27.72 -22.72 12.64
N LYS A 252 -27.16 -23.93 12.63
CA LYS A 252 -27.75 -25.05 11.92
C LYS A 252 -29.00 -25.55 12.66
N ILE A 253 -30.08 -25.85 11.95
CA ILE A 253 -31.26 -26.55 12.49
C ILE A 253 -30.83 -27.90 13.06
N THR A 254 -31.21 -28.14 14.31
CA THR A 254 -31.03 -29.44 15.01
C THR A 254 -32.37 -30.10 15.23
N PHE A 255 -32.35 -31.43 15.46
CA PHE A 255 -33.56 -32.15 15.85
C PHE A 255 -34.23 -31.57 17.09
N SER A 256 -33.45 -31.16 18.09
CA SER A 256 -33.93 -30.53 19.31
C SER A 256 -34.66 -29.21 19.04
N HIS A 257 -34.19 -28.41 18.08
CA HIS A 257 -34.83 -27.17 17.67
C HIS A 257 -36.20 -27.46 17.04
N ILE A 258 -36.24 -28.38 16.08
CA ILE A 258 -37.51 -28.78 15.43
C ILE A 258 -38.52 -29.28 16.45
N LEU A 259 -38.08 -30.14 17.36
CA LEU A 259 -38.94 -30.69 18.41
C LEU A 259 -39.51 -29.60 19.33
N TYR A 260 -38.69 -28.62 19.67
CA TYR A 260 -39.12 -27.48 20.50
C TYR A 260 -40.18 -26.62 19.76
N GLU A 261 -39.96 -26.30 18.50
CA GLU A 261 -40.95 -25.55 17.70
C GLU A 261 -42.30 -26.26 17.59
N VAL A 262 -42.25 -27.57 17.30
CA VAL A 262 -43.47 -28.41 17.23
C VAL A 262 -44.21 -28.41 18.56
N ILE A 263 -43.52 -28.55 19.70
CA ILE A 263 -44.12 -28.52 21.04
C ILE A 263 -44.71 -27.13 21.33
N ASP A 264 -43.98 -26.06 21.01
CA ASP A 264 -44.45 -24.69 21.26
C ASP A 264 -45.71 -24.36 20.42
N GLU A 265 -45.72 -24.73 19.14
CA GLU A 265 -46.87 -24.58 18.28
C GLU A 265 -48.07 -25.38 18.80
N PHE A 266 -47.84 -26.64 19.23
CA PHE A 266 -48.89 -27.49 19.84
C PHE A 266 -49.45 -26.84 21.11
N LEU A 267 -48.62 -26.37 22.02
CA LEU A 267 -49.05 -25.72 23.27
C LEU A 267 -49.80 -24.42 22.99
N SER A 268 -49.40 -23.65 21.95
CA SER A 268 -50.05 -22.40 21.55
C SER A 268 -51.51 -22.61 21.09
N LEU A 269 -51.84 -23.80 20.54
CA LEU A 269 -53.20 -24.15 20.14
C LEU A 269 -54.15 -24.33 21.36
N PHE A 270 -53.63 -24.69 22.53
CA PHE A 270 -54.38 -24.89 23.75
C PHE A 270 -54.45 -23.63 24.65
N CYS A 271 -53.55 -22.67 24.48
CA CYS A 271 -53.53 -21.44 25.27
C CYS A 271 -54.35 -20.29 24.63
N LYS A 272 -54.88 -20.44 23.44
CA LYS A 272 -55.87 -19.53 22.83
C LYS A 272 -57.25 -19.88 23.31
N LYS A 273 -57.58 -19.53 24.57
CA LYS A 273 -58.95 -19.40 25.07
C LYS A 273 -59.14 -18.04 25.69
#